data_8d57ff6128ffb31b23de760a2472486e
#
_entry.id   8d57ff6128ffb31b23de760a2472486e
#
_cell.length_a   1.000
_cell.length_b   1.000
_cell.length_c   1.000
_cell.angle_alpha   90.00
_cell.angle_beta   90.00
_cell.angle_gamma   90.00
#
_symmetry.space_group_name_H-M   'P 1'
#
loop_
_entity.id
_entity.type
_entity.pdbx_description
1 polymer ?
#
loop_
_entity_poly.entity_id
_entity_poly.type
_entity_poly.pdbx_seq_one_letter_code
_entity_poly.pdbx_strand_id
1 'polypeptide(L)'
;MKRILVLAAFLAVLTGCSSVPQTQAGKSCGTLEPLLMLSYASMDQASQLNCLTAELKAVGIALQKYADNHGGRLPPRLSTLVSESYLTAGSLVSSADPTGGKEGGVPDSYSDWGQATEADESGSSYLYEFNAAPCKWDWKSYLGGKPGPSEVDTDRDGTVSWSEVKNWQMLHGDVTQQPKNKPYDKSRFPVVRCYWYQYPTAYTNPPGRTVLNLAADLQTVFLSQPWWEKDQ
;
A
#
# COMPACT_ATOMS: atom_id res chain seq x y z
N MET A 1 -37.34 -31.43 55.07
CA MET A 1 -37.01 -30.94 53.79
C MET A 1 -37.42 -29.47 53.67
N LYS A 2 -36.53 -28.53 53.96
CA LYS A 2 -36.79 -27.07 53.88
C LYS A 2 -36.07 -26.51 52.65
N ARG A 3 -36.85 -25.98 51.71
CA ARG A 3 -36.36 -25.27 50.56
C ARG A 3 -36.03 -23.82 50.93
N ILE A 4 -34.81 -23.40 50.80
CA ILE A 4 -34.38 -22.01 50.97
C ILE A 4 -34.39 -21.36 49.59
N LEU A 5 -35.25 -20.34 49.45
CA LEU A 5 -35.28 -19.47 48.27
C LEU A 5 -34.27 -18.34 48.50
N VAL A 6 -33.26 -18.23 47.64
CA VAL A 6 -32.34 -17.10 47.64
C VAL A 6 -32.80 -16.11 46.58
N LEU A 7 -33.25 -14.96 47.04
CA LEU A 7 -33.61 -13.82 46.22
C LEU A 7 -32.33 -13.03 45.93
N ALA A 8 -31.89 -13.00 44.69
CA ALA A 8 -30.79 -12.14 44.22
C ALA A 8 -31.34 -10.78 43.79
N ALA A 9 -31.05 -9.75 44.57
CA ALA A 9 -31.36 -8.37 44.21
C ALA A 9 -30.33 -7.86 43.19
N PHE A 10 -30.79 -7.49 41.99
CA PHE A 10 -29.99 -6.79 41.01
C PHE A 10 -29.94 -5.30 41.36
N LEU A 11 -28.76 -4.84 41.76
CA LEU A 11 -28.46 -3.42 41.94
C LEU A 11 -28.02 -2.84 40.60
N ALA A 12 -28.85 -2.07 39.93
CA ALA A 12 -28.52 -1.32 38.76
C ALA A 12 -27.68 -0.09 39.13
N VAL A 13 -26.39 -0.12 38.86
CA VAL A 13 -25.51 1.05 38.96
C VAL A 13 -25.62 1.83 37.64
N LEU A 14 -26.34 2.95 37.69
CA LEU A 14 -26.33 3.96 36.63
C LEU A 14 -25.01 4.73 36.72
N THR A 15 -24.00 4.33 35.96
CA THR A 15 -22.82 5.15 35.71
C THR A 15 -23.12 6.10 34.57
N GLY A 16 -23.20 7.39 34.89
CA GLY A 16 -23.37 8.46 33.94
C GLY A 16 -22.19 8.49 32.96
N CYS A 17 -22.49 8.30 31.68
CA CYS A 17 -21.57 8.63 30.60
C CYS A 17 -21.41 10.15 30.53
N SER A 18 -20.31 10.67 31.07
CA SER A 18 -19.84 12.01 30.76
C SER A 18 -19.52 12.05 29.26
N SER A 19 -20.26 12.83 28.52
CA SER A 19 -19.96 13.16 27.11
C SER A 19 -18.64 13.92 27.05
N VAL A 20 -17.57 13.21 26.70
CA VAL A 20 -16.33 13.84 26.21
C VAL A 20 -16.67 14.61 24.94
N PRO A 21 -16.35 15.91 24.83
CA PRO A 21 -16.55 16.64 23.58
C PRO A 21 -15.73 15.96 22.50
N GLN A 22 -16.40 15.42 21.48
CA GLN A 22 -15.76 14.98 20.23
C GLN A 22 -15.14 16.22 19.59
N THR A 23 -13.84 16.39 19.79
CA THR A 23 -13.02 17.22 18.91
C THR A 23 -13.31 16.75 17.49
N GLN A 24 -13.68 17.67 16.63
CA GLN A 24 -13.98 17.43 15.23
C GLN A 24 -12.88 16.57 14.63
N ALA A 25 -13.14 15.27 14.50
CA ALA A 25 -12.31 14.36 13.73
C ALA A 25 -12.24 14.92 12.33
N GLY A 26 -11.02 15.06 11.84
CA GLY A 26 -10.73 15.60 10.52
C GLY A 26 -11.64 14.97 9.46
N LYS A 27 -12.04 15.80 8.50
CA LYS A 27 -12.88 15.39 7.37
C LYS A 27 -12.32 14.08 6.82
N SER A 28 -13.10 13.01 6.94
CA SER A 28 -12.69 11.68 6.48
C SER A 28 -12.46 11.74 4.98
N CYS A 29 -11.27 11.40 4.56
CA CYS A 29 -10.92 11.08 3.18
C CYS A 29 -11.52 9.69 2.90
N GLY A 30 -12.82 9.60 2.75
CA GLY A 30 -13.51 8.32 2.62
C GLY A 30 -14.50 8.31 1.48
N THR A 31 -14.38 7.31 0.62
CA THR A 31 -15.31 6.91 -0.46
C THR A 31 -15.72 7.98 -1.46
N LEU A 32 -15.14 7.86 -2.63
CA LEU A 32 -15.15 8.81 -3.73
C LEU A 32 -16.48 8.91 -4.46
N GLU A 33 -17.11 10.06 -4.28
CA GLU A 33 -17.99 10.65 -5.28
C GLU A 33 -17.17 11.68 -6.11
N PRO A 34 -17.53 12.00 -7.35
CA PRO A 34 -16.82 12.99 -8.21
C PRO A 34 -16.60 14.36 -7.55
N LEU A 35 -17.43 14.71 -6.58
CA LEU A 35 -17.30 15.93 -5.76
C LEU A 35 -16.04 15.95 -4.87
N LEU A 36 -15.46 14.79 -4.54
CA LEU A 36 -14.27 14.70 -3.69
C LEU A 36 -12.98 14.96 -4.46
N MET A 37 -12.93 14.66 -5.76
CA MET A 37 -11.76 14.99 -6.59
C MET A 37 -11.56 16.51 -6.71
N LEU A 38 -12.64 17.27 -6.86
CA LEU A 38 -12.58 18.74 -6.80
C LEU A 38 -12.08 19.23 -5.44
N SER A 39 -12.41 18.52 -4.35
CA SER A 39 -11.96 18.87 -3.01
C SER A 39 -10.48 18.59 -2.81
N TYR A 40 -9.94 17.49 -3.33
CA TYR A 40 -8.50 17.17 -3.22
C TYR A 40 -7.64 18.23 -3.92
N ALA A 41 -7.95 18.57 -5.17
CA ALA A 41 -7.22 19.58 -5.94
C ALA A 41 -7.22 20.98 -5.30
N SER A 42 -8.23 21.30 -4.47
CA SER A 42 -8.33 22.56 -3.74
C SER A 42 -7.63 22.56 -2.38
N MET A 43 -7.13 21.42 -1.92
CA MET A 43 -6.39 21.32 -0.66
C MET A 43 -4.98 21.90 -0.81
N ASP A 44 -4.43 22.44 0.28
CA ASP A 44 -3.00 22.70 0.36
C ASP A 44 -2.18 21.39 0.37
N GLN A 45 -0.90 21.50 0.05
CA GLN A 45 -0.01 20.34 -0.12
C GLN A 45 0.08 19.47 1.14
N ALA A 46 0.05 20.06 2.33
CA ALA A 46 0.10 19.29 3.58
C ALA A 46 -1.18 18.48 3.80
N SER A 47 -2.34 19.09 3.49
CA SER A 47 -3.63 18.41 3.54
C SER A 47 -3.73 17.29 2.51
N GLN A 48 -3.22 17.48 1.30
CA GLN A 48 -3.14 16.45 0.27
C GLN A 48 -2.28 15.27 0.74
N LEU A 49 -1.10 15.55 1.29
CA LEU A 49 -0.21 14.51 1.82
C LEU A 49 -0.85 13.73 2.97
N ASN A 50 -1.52 14.41 3.88
CA ASN A 50 -2.21 13.78 5.00
C ASN A 50 -3.36 12.86 4.51
N CYS A 51 -4.11 13.31 3.50
CA CYS A 51 -5.17 12.52 2.89
C CYS A 51 -4.63 11.21 2.29
N LEU A 52 -3.64 11.30 1.42
CA LEU A 52 -3.02 10.12 0.79
C LEU A 52 -2.33 9.21 1.79
N THR A 53 -1.73 9.79 2.83
CA THR A 53 -1.13 9.02 3.93
C THR A 53 -2.19 8.19 4.65
N ALA A 54 -3.37 8.76 4.90
CA ALA A 54 -4.48 8.03 5.52
C ALA A 54 -5.01 6.91 4.61
N GLU A 55 -5.13 7.16 3.30
CA GLU A 55 -5.53 6.15 2.32
C GLU A 55 -4.55 4.97 2.30
N LEU A 56 -3.25 5.22 2.18
CA LEU A 56 -2.23 4.16 2.18
C LEU A 56 -2.18 3.40 3.50
N LYS A 57 -2.37 4.07 4.64
CA LYS A 57 -2.48 3.38 5.93
C LYS A 57 -3.68 2.46 6.02
N ALA A 58 -4.82 2.83 5.42
CA ALA A 58 -5.98 1.95 5.35
C ALA A 58 -5.68 0.68 4.53
N VAL A 59 -4.97 0.82 3.41
CA VAL A 59 -4.47 -0.32 2.64
C VAL A 59 -3.51 -1.16 3.48
N GLY A 60 -2.59 -0.55 4.22
CA GLY A 60 -1.65 -1.24 5.12
C GLY A 60 -2.34 -2.08 6.19
N ILE A 61 -3.38 -1.53 6.82
CA ILE A 61 -4.21 -2.26 7.81
C ILE A 61 -4.87 -3.49 7.16
N ALA A 62 -5.37 -3.35 5.93
CA ALA A 62 -5.99 -4.46 5.22
C ALA A 62 -4.98 -5.54 4.82
N LEU A 63 -3.79 -5.14 4.34
CA LEU A 63 -2.68 -6.05 4.05
C LEU A 63 -2.23 -6.81 5.29
N GLN A 64 -2.13 -6.13 6.45
CA GLN A 64 -1.77 -6.77 7.71
C GLN A 64 -2.81 -7.82 8.11
N LYS A 65 -4.10 -7.46 8.09
CA LYS A 65 -5.19 -8.40 8.40
C LYS A 65 -5.21 -9.60 7.45
N TYR A 66 -4.96 -9.38 6.17
CA TYR A 66 -4.83 -10.46 5.21
C TYR A 66 -3.66 -11.38 5.59
N ALA A 67 -2.48 -10.82 5.82
CA ALA A 67 -1.29 -11.57 6.20
C ALA A 67 -1.50 -12.38 7.49
N ASP A 68 -2.13 -11.80 8.50
CA ASP A 68 -2.46 -12.48 9.76
C ASP A 68 -3.33 -13.73 9.54
N ASN A 69 -4.25 -13.69 8.58
CA ASN A 69 -5.13 -14.79 8.24
C ASN A 69 -4.51 -15.80 7.24
N HIS A 70 -3.43 -15.43 6.56
CA HIS A 70 -2.80 -16.23 5.50
C HIS A 70 -1.36 -16.64 5.81
N GLY A 71 -1.03 -16.80 7.10
CA GLY A 71 0.30 -17.28 7.52
C GLY A 71 1.45 -16.34 7.19
N GLY A 72 1.21 -15.04 7.25
CA GLY A 72 2.20 -13.99 6.98
C GLY A 72 2.40 -13.66 5.50
N ARG A 73 1.64 -14.28 4.60
CA ARG A 73 1.74 -14.02 3.16
C ARG A 73 0.90 -12.81 2.76
N LEU A 74 1.45 -11.95 1.93
CA LEU A 74 0.73 -10.86 1.30
C LEU A 74 -0.19 -11.39 0.18
N PRO A 75 -1.27 -10.65 -0.17
CA PRO A 75 -2.18 -11.08 -1.23
C PRO A 75 -1.47 -11.11 -2.60
N PRO A 76 -1.89 -12.00 -3.50
CA PRO A 76 -1.32 -12.06 -4.85
C PRO A 76 -1.61 -10.80 -5.68
N ARG A 77 -2.67 -10.08 -5.33
CA ARG A 77 -3.11 -8.80 -5.94
C ARG A 77 -3.81 -7.94 -4.90
N LEU A 78 -3.81 -6.61 -5.09
CA LEU A 78 -4.60 -5.71 -4.23
C LEU A 78 -6.10 -5.99 -4.34
N SER A 79 -6.60 -6.36 -5.52
CA SER A 79 -8.00 -6.75 -5.74
C SER A 79 -8.45 -7.94 -4.87
N THR A 80 -7.52 -8.79 -4.44
CA THR A 80 -7.79 -9.87 -3.49
C THR A 80 -8.31 -9.33 -2.15
N LEU A 81 -7.82 -8.16 -1.70
CA LEU A 81 -8.34 -7.52 -0.49
C LEU A 81 -9.82 -7.14 -0.61
N VAL A 82 -10.26 -6.83 -1.83
CA VAL A 82 -11.68 -6.50 -2.10
C VAL A 82 -12.50 -7.78 -2.19
N SER A 83 -12.06 -8.78 -2.94
CA SER A 83 -12.80 -10.04 -3.11
C SER A 83 -12.96 -10.81 -1.80
N GLU A 84 -12.00 -10.67 -0.87
CA GLU A 84 -12.06 -11.27 0.46
C GLU A 84 -12.58 -10.32 1.55
N SER A 85 -13.13 -9.16 1.16
CA SER A 85 -13.82 -8.20 2.05
C SER A 85 -12.93 -7.55 3.12
N TYR A 86 -11.63 -7.42 2.89
CA TYR A 86 -10.72 -6.63 3.73
C TYR A 86 -10.81 -5.14 3.42
N LEU A 87 -11.14 -4.78 2.15
CA LEU A 87 -11.35 -3.42 1.66
C LEU A 87 -12.58 -3.35 0.75
N THR A 88 -13.03 -2.13 0.48
CA THR A 88 -13.96 -1.87 -0.62
C THR A 88 -13.18 -1.53 -1.90
N ALA A 89 -13.78 -1.71 -3.07
CA ALA A 89 -13.15 -1.33 -4.35
C ALA A 89 -12.76 0.15 -4.38
N GLY A 90 -13.60 1.03 -3.83
CA GLY A 90 -13.30 2.47 -3.74
C GLY A 90 -12.06 2.79 -2.89
N SER A 91 -11.66 1.91 -1.98
CA SER A 91 -10.44 2.10 -1.17
C SER A 91 -9.15 1.85 -1.97
N LEU A 92 -9.23 1.26 -3.16
CA LEU A 92 -8.10 1.11 -4.07
C LEU A 92 -7.98 2.27 -5.07
N VAL A 93 -8.88 3.23 -5.00
CA VAL A 93 -8.86 4.43 -5.84
C VAL A 93 -8.44 5.63 -4.99
N SER A 94 -7.31 6.22 -5.33
CA SER A 94 -6.78 7.38 -4.61
C SER A 94 -7.57 8.64 -4.92
N SER A 95 -7.77 9.49 -3.92
CA SER A 95 -8.39 10.81 -4.08
C SER A 95 -7.58 11.75 -4.99
N ALA A 96 -6.30 11.46 -5.22
CA ALA A 96 -5.43 12.21 -6.12
C ALA A 96 -5.51 11.75 -7.58
N ASP A 97 -6.12 10.59 -7.85
CA ASP A 97 -6.20 10.02 -9.20
C ASP A 97 -7.39 10.60 -9.98
N PRO A 98 -7.15 11.47 -10.97
CA PRO A 98 -8.23 12.07 -11.76
C PRO A 98 -8.93 11.07 -12.68
N THR A 99 -8.34 9.88 -12.90
CA THR A 99 -8.89 8.85 -13.77
C THR A 99 -9.81 7.88 -13.04
N GLY A 100 -9.82 7.92 -11.71
CA GLY A 100 -10.62 7.02 -10.89
C GLY A 100 -10.17 5.57 -10.99
N GLY A 101 -8.86 5.32 -11.06
CA GLY A 101 -8.25 3.99 -11.17
C GLY A 101 -8.27 3.41 -12.60
N LYS A 102 -8.66 4.19 -13.62
CA LYS A 102 -8.77 3.68 -15.00
C LYS A 102 -7.42 3.50 -15.67
N GLU A 103 -6.45 4.30 -15.31
CA GLU A 103 -5.09 4.24 -15.88
C GLU A 103 -4.14 3.36 -15.06
N GLY A 104 -4.63 2.67 -14.04
CA GLY A 104 -3.81 1.85 -13.16
C GLY A 104 -2.98 2.66 -12.17
N GLY A 105 -2.03 2.00 -11.51
CA GLY A 105 -1.20 2.60 -10.46
C GLY A 105 -0.10 3.54 -10.97
N VAL A 106 0.20 3.51 -12.27
CA VAL A 106 1.23 4.35 -12.90
C VAL A 106 0.62 5.20 -14.00
N PRO A 107 0.65 6.53 -13.90
CA PRO A 107 0.16 7.42 -14.94
C PRO A 107 0.89 7.22 -16.28
N ASP A 108 0.21 7.46 -17.40
CA ASP A 108 0.77 7.34 -18.76
C ASP A 108 2.11 8.07 -18.96
N SER A 109 2.32 9.18 -18.24
CA SER A 109 3.60 9.88 -18.27
C SER A 109 4.79 9.09 -17.71
N TYR A 110 4.52 7.98 -17.08
CA TYR A 110 5.52 7.03 -16.56
C TYR A 110 5.58 5.73 -17.38
N SER A 111 4.93 5.71 -18.53
CA SER A 111 4.90 4.56 -19.45
C SER A 111 6.27 4.10 -19.93
N ASP A 112 7.29 4.97 -19.89
CA ASP A 112 8.69 4.59 -20.13
C ASP A 112 9.21 3.58 -19.08
N TRP A 113 8.47 3.41 -18.01
CA TRP A 113 8.69 2.39 -16.99
C TRP A 113 7.80 1.17 -17.21
N GLY A 114 7.58 0.84 -18.47
CA GLY A 114 6.66 -0.16 -19.00
C GLY A 114 6.60 -1.51 -18.28
N GLN A 115 7.53 -1.74 -17.37
CA GLN A 115 7.55 -2.92 -16.53
C GLN A 115 6.74 -2.75 -15.23
N ALA A 116 6.54 -1.51 -14.78
CA ALA A 116 5.71 -1.22 -13.61
C ALA A 116 4.22 -1.43 -13.91
N THR A 117 3.79 -1.14 -15.15
CA THR A 117 2.40 -1.33 -15.56
C THR A 117 1.94 -2.79 -15.55
N GLU A 118 2.88 -3.73 -15.65
CA GLU A 118 2.57 -5.16 -15.58
C GLU A 118 2.28 -5.65 -14.16
N ALA A 119 2.76 -4.93 -13.16
CA ALA A 119 2.46 -5.18 -11.77
C ALA A 119 1.19 -4.48 -11.30
N ASP A 120 0.62 -3.58 -12.11
CA ASP A 120 -0.58 -2.84 -11.82
C ASP A 120 -1.84 -3.66 -12.01
N GLU A 121 -2.87 -3.26 -11.30
CA GLU A 121 -4.19 -3.80 -11.42
C GLU A 121 -5.16 -2.78 -12.00
N SER A 122 -5.95 -3.20 -12.98
CA SER A 122 -7.07 -2.42 -13.48
C SER A 122 -8.04 -2.11 -12.32
N GLY A 123 -8.42 -0.85 -12.17
CA GLY A 123 -9.29 -0.38 -11.10
C GLY A 123 -8.58 0.02 -9.81
N SER A 124 -7.24 0.06 -9.81
CA SER A 124 -6.44 0.55 -8.70
C SER A 124 -5.64 1.78 -9.10
N SER A 125 -5.54 2.75 -8.19
CA SER A 125 -4.64 3.91 -8.31
C SER A 125 -3.25 3.64 -7.74
N TYR A 126 -2.97 2.43 -7.31
CA TYR A 126 -1.73 2.06 -6.62
C TYR A 126 -0.96 1.01 -7.41
N LEU A 127 0.34 1.21 -7.52
CA LEU A 127 1.27 0.16 -7.93
C LEU A 127 1.54 -0.76 -6.74
N TYR A 128 1.36 -2.06 -6.93
CA TYR A 128 1.63 -3.08 -5.93
C TYR A 128 2.88 -3.87 -6.26
N GLU A 129 3.96 -3.64 -5.52
CA GLU A 129 5.27 -4.22 -5.77
C GLU A 129 5.34 -5.75 -5.50
N PHE A 130 4.43 -6.28 -4.68
CA PHE A 130 4.35 -7.70 -4.32
C PHE A 130 3.26 -8.45 -5.11
N ASN A 131 3.02 -8.03 -6.34
CA ASN A 131 2.08 -8.68 -7.24
C ASN A 131 2.59 -10.06 -7.68
N ALA A 132 1.70 -11.03 -7.77
CA ALA A 132 2.02 -12.39 -8.23
C ALA A 132 2.14 -12.53 -9.76
N ALA A 133 2.00 -11.44 -10.53
CA ALA A 133 2.22 -11.50 -11.97
C ALA A 133 3.67 -11.86 -12.30
N PRO A 134 3.92 -12.56 -13.43
CA PRO A 134 5.27 -12.88 -13.88
C PRO A 134 6.13 -11.62 -13.99
N CYS A 135 7.33 -11.64 -13.42
CA CYS A 135 8.27 -10.53 -13.49
C CYS A 135 8.98 -10.54 -14.84
N LYS A 136 8.68 -9.54 -15.66
CA LYS A 136 9.36 -9.34 -16.94
C LYS A 136 10.54 -8.40 -16.86
N TRP A 137 10.80 -7.82 -15.69
CA TRP A 137 11.96 -7.00 -15.44
C TRP A 137 13.26 -7.83 -15.52
N ASP A 138 14.36 -7.22 -15.96
CA ASP A 138 15.67 -7.86 -15.95
C ASP A 138 16.26 -7.90 -14.53
N TRP A 139 15.55 -8.56 -13.64
CA TRP A 139 15.90 -8.67 -12.23
C TRP A 139 17.23 -9.38 -12.01
N LYS A 140 17.64 -10.28 -12.91
CA LYS A 140 18.92 -11.00 -12.80
C LYS A 140 20.10 -10.03 -12.87
N SER A 141 20.10 -9.13 -13.85
CA SER A 141 21.15 -8.11 -13.97
C SER A 141 21.12 -7.16 -12.79
N TYR A 142 19.94 -6.73 -12.36
CA TYR A 142 19.75 -5.80 -11.25
C TYR A 142 20.20 -6.39 -9.92
N LEU A 143 19.87 -7.65 -9.64
CA LEU A 143 20.33 -8.38 -8.46
C LEU A 143 21.76 -8.94 -8.62
N GLY A 144 22.48 -8.55 -9.65
CA GLY A 144 23.89 -8.87 -9.86
C GLY A 144 24.16 -10.27 -10.40
N GLY A 145 23.15 -10.90 -11.01
CA GLY A 145 23.27 -12.22 -11.60
C GLY A 145 23.53 -13.36 -10.61
N LYS A 146 23.48 -13.05 -9.29
CA LYS A 146 23.81 -14.04 -8.26
C LYS A 146 22.69 -14.98 -7.90
N PRO A 147 21.39 -14.53 -7.75
CA PRO A 147 20.36 -15.53 -7.53
C PRO A 147 20.09 -16.27 -8.85
N GLY A 148 20.19 -17.59 -8.80
CA GLY A 148 19.61 -18.41 -9.86
C GLY A 148 18.09 -18.35 -9.82
N PRO A 149 17.38 -18.67 -10.93
CA PRO A 149 15.93 -18.72 -10.91
C PRO A 149 15.37 -19.56 -9.76
N SER A 150 15.98 -20.69 -9.48
CA SER A 150 15.56 -21.61 -8.39
C SER A 150 15.75 -21.06 -6.97
N GLU A 151 16.47 -19.96 -6.80
CA GLU A 151 16.64 -19.29 -5.50
C GLU A 151 15.56 -18.24 -5.28
N VAL A 152 15.04 -17.68 -6.37
CA VAL A 152 14.00 -16.63 -6.36
C VAL A 152 12.61 -17.24 -6.53
N ASP A 153 12.45 -18.22 -7.40
CA ASP A 153 11.22 -19.02 -7.60
C ASP A 153 10.99 -19.90 -6.38
N THR A 154 10.32 -19.36 -5.38
CA THR A 154 10.14 -19.99 -4.08
C THR A 154 9.04 -21.02 -4.06
N ASP A 155 8.04 -20.91 -4.91
CA ASP A 155 6.93 -21.87 -5.05
C ASP A 155 7.24 -22.96 -6.10
N ARG A 156 8.31 -22.78 -6.89
CA ARG A 156 8.84 -23.72 -7.87
C ARG A 156 7.87 -24.05 -9.00
N ASP A 157 7.09 -23.06 -9.40
CA ASP A 157 6.17 -23.18 -10.54
C ASP A 157 6.87 -22.97 -11.91
N GLY A 158 8.14 -22.57 -11.90
CA GLY A 158 8.97 -22.30 -13.07
C GLY A 158 8.83 -20.86 -13.58
N THR A 159 8.07 -20.01 -12.89
CA THR A 159 7.85 -18.61 -13.23
C THR A 159 8.27 -17.73 -12.05
N VAL A 160 9.12 -16.76 -12.30
CA VAL A 160 9.49 -15.80 -11.25
C VAL A 160 8.52 -14.63 -11.27
N SER A 161 7.80 -14.42 -10.18
CA SER A 161 6.85 -13.34 -9.99
C SER A 161 7.50 -12.05 -9.46
N TRP A 162 6.79 -10.91 -9.58
CA TRP A 162 7.21 -9.65 -8.94
C TRP A 162 7.36 -9.81 -7.43
N SER A 163 6.43 -10.49 -6.78
CA SER A 163 6.45 -10.76 -5.34
C SER A 163 7.74 -11.48 -4.92
N GLU A 164 8.16 -12.48 -5.66
CA GLU A 164 9.37 -13.24 -5.36
C GLU A 164 10.64 -12.43 -5.54
N VAL A 165 10.73 -11.67 -6.65
CA VAL A 165 11.85 -10.75 -6.89
C VAL A 165 11.95 -9.71 -5.78
N LYS A 166 10.83 -9.09 -5.39
CA LYS A 166 10.79 -8.06 -4.34
C LYS A 166 11.09 -8.64 -2.95
N ASN A 167 10.62 -9.83 -2.65
CA ASN A 167 11.00 -10.54 -1.43
C ASN A 167 12.51 -10.82 -1.39
N TRP A 168 13.06 -11.32 -2.49
CA TRP A 168 14.50 -11.53 -2.59
C TRP A 168 15.27 -10.22 -2.38
N GLN A 169 14.91 -9.17 -3.10
CA GLN A 169 15.53 -7.85 -3.00
C GLN A 169 15.46 -7.33 -1.56
N MET A 170 14.31 -7.40 -0.92
CA MET A 170 14.12 -6.95 0.46
C MET A 170 15.05 -7.67 1.45
N LEU A 171 15.23 -8.97 1.28
CA LEU A 171 16.00 -9.82 2.20
C LEU A 171 17.52 -9.77 1.94
N HIS A 172 17.94 -9.53 0.71
CA HIS A 172 19.35 -9.65 0.31
C HIS A 172 19.96 -8.35 -0.20
N GLY A 173 19.14 -7.32 -0.43
CA GLY A 173 19.56 -6.09 -1.09
C GLY A 173 19.78 -6.29 -2.60
N ASP A 174 20.48 -5.36 -3.21
CA ASP A 174 20.93 -5.45 -4.59
C ASP A 174 22.41 -5.11 -4.72
N VAL A 175 22.95 -5.19 -5.94
CA VAL A 175 24.38 -4.96 -6.17
C VAL A 175 24.70 -3.55 -6.62
N THR A 176 23.72 -2.80 -7.07
CA THR A 176 23.89 -1.49 -7.70
C THR A 176 23.52 -0.34 -6.78
N GLN A 177 22.59 -0.56 -5.88
CA GLN A 177 22.04 0.45 -5.00
C GLN A 177 22.38 0.13 -3.52
N GLN A 178 22.18 1.09 -2.65
CA GLN A 178 22.31 0.88 -1.21
C GLN A 178 20.97 0.39 -0.63
N PRO A 179 20.99 -0.48 0.38
CA PRO A 179 22.15 -1.17 0.97
C PRO A 179 22.69 -2.30 0.05
N LYS A 180 23.95 -2.22 -0.28
CA LYS A 180 24.57 -3.16 -1.21
C LYS A 180 24.74 -4.55 -0.59
N ASN A 181 24.10 -5.57 -1.16
CA ASN A 181 24.13 -6.95 -0.68
C ASN A 181 23.76 -7.10 0.82
N LYS A 182 22.84 -6.29 1.32
CA LYS A 182 22.31 -6.35 2.68
C LYS A 182 20.79 -6.21 2.65
N PRO A 183 20.09 -6.79 3.63
CA PRO A 183 18.65 -6.58 3.75
C PRO A 183 18.29 -5.10 3.80
N TYR A 184 17.20 -4.74 3.16
CA TYR A 184 16.62 -3.41 3.27
C TYR A 184 15.92 -3.23 4.62
N ASP A 185 15.88 -2.00 5.10
CA ASP A 185 14.99 -1.62 6.19
C ASP A 185 13.54 -1.70 5.71
N LYS A 186 12.73 -2.52 6.37
CA LYS A 186 11.33 -2.71 6.02
C LYS A 186 10.51 -1.43 6.08
N SER A 187 10.89 -0.47 6.91
CA SER A 187 10.22 0.84 7.00
C SER A 187 10.52 1.76 5.80
N ARG A 188 11.44 1.36 4.94
CA ARG A 188 11.85 2.10 3.73
C ARG A 188 11.74 1.29 2.44
N PHE A 189 11.30 0.05 2.51
CA PHE A 189 11.07 -0.80 1.35
C PHE A 189 9.61 -0.68 0.92
N PRO A 190 9.28 -0.19 -0.29
CA PRO A 190 7.90 0.03 -0.70
C PRO A 190 7.17 -1.29 -1.01
N VAL A 191 5.92 -1.37 -0.57
CA VAL A 191 4.98 -2.45 -0.92
C VAL A 191 3.87 -1.95 -1.81
N VAL A 192 3.32 -0.76 -1.48
CA VAL A 192 2.29 -0.10 -2.28
C VAL A 192 2.76 1.33 -2.56
N ARG A 193 2.63 1.76 -3.80
CA ARG A 193 3.13 3.05 -4.26
C ARG A 193 2.04 3.87 -4.91
N CYS A 194 1.94 5.14 -4.54
CA CYS A 194 1.02 6.11 -5.12
C CYS A 194 1.80 7.13 -5.95
N TYR A 195 1.68 7.03 -7.27
CA TYR A 195 2.31 7.96 -8.22
C TYR A 195 1.46 9.21 -8.47
N TRP A 196 0.24 9.26 -7.95
CA TRP A 196 -0.71 10.36 -8.15
C TRP A 196 -0.44 11.56 -7.25
N TYR A 197 0.42 11.41 -6.22
CA TYR A 197 0.84 12.53 -5.40
C TYR A 197 1.54 13.58 -6.26
N GLN A 198 1.08 14.84 -6.19
CA GLN A 198 1.54 15.94 -7.04
C GLN A 198 1.22 15.79 -8.55
N TYR A 199 0.41 14.83 -8.94
CA TYR A 199 -0.16 14.75 -10.28
C TYR A 199 -1.33 15.76 -10.39
N PRO A 200 -1.48 16.53 -11.43
CA PRO A 200 -0.77 16.61 -12.69
C PRO A 200 0.32 17.70 -12.75
N THR A 201 0.65 18.37 -11.66
CA THR A 201 1.57 19.54 -11.67
C THR A 201 3.02 19.18 -11.98
N ALA A 202 3.35 17.90 -11.92
CA ALA A 202 4.71 17.38 -12.10
C ALA A 202 5.10 17.04 -13.55
N TYR A 203 4.25 17.27 -14.53
CA TYR A 203 4.48 16.85 -15.93
C TYR A 203 5.63 17.55 -16.63
N THR A 204 6.11 18.65 -16.13
CA THR A 204 7.01 19.52 -16.88
C THR A 204 8.49 19.25 -16.65
N ASN A 205 8.88 18.45 -15.66
CA ASN A 205 10.28 18.01 -15.55
C ASN A 205 10.55 17.06 -14.36
N PRO A 206 11.33 15.99 -14.56
CA PRO A 206 11.48 14.89 -13.61
C PRO A 206 12.40 15.06 -12.42
N PRO A 207 13.33 15.99 -12.27
CA PRO A 207 14.11 16.02 -11.04
C PRO A 207 13.24 16.56 -9.88
N GLY A 208 12.86 15.70 -8.95
CA GLY A 208 12.15 16.08 -7.73
C GLY A 208 10.73 15.54 -7.61
N ARG A 209 10.26 14.68 -8.52
CA ARG A 209 8.98 13.99 -8.33
C ARG A 209 9.07 13.05 -7.16
N THR A 210 8.11 13.15 -6.28
CA THR A 210 8.00 12.27 -5.13
C THR A 210 6.84 11.31 -5.32
N VAL A 211 7.09 10.05 -4.97
CA VAL A 211 6.09 8.99 -4.90
C VAL A 211 5.81 8.73 -3.42
N LEU A 212 4.55 8.61 -3.07
CA LEU A 212 4.17 8.24 -1.72
C LEU A 212 4.08 6.72 -1.62
N ASN A 213 4.77 6.15 -0.65
CA ASN A 213 4.91 4.71 -0.50
C ASN A 213 4.39 4.23 0.85
N LEU A 214 3.71 3.10 0.86
CA LEU A 214 3.51 2.28 2.04
C LEU A 214 4.68 1.28 2.14
N ALA A 215 5.34 1.25 3.27
CA ALA A 215 6.51 0.41 3.50
C ALA A 215 6.15 -1.06 3.83
N ALA A 216 7.16 -1.93 3.78
CA ALA A 216 7.01 -3.37 4.05
C ALA A 216 6.72 -3.72 5.52
N ASP A 217 6.82 -2.77 6.43
CA ASP A 217 6.30 -2.89 7.79
C ASP A 217 4.78 -2.69 7.86
N LEU A 218 4.13 -2.34 6.74
CA LEU A 218 2.69 -2.09 6.56
C LEU A 218 2.13 -0.94 7.43
N GLN A 219 2.98 -0.13 8.03
CA GLN A 219 2.63 0.95 8.96
C GLN A 219 3.23 2.29 8.54
N THR A 220 4.46 2.27 8.07
CA THR A 220 5.20 3.48 7.67
C THR A 220 4.78 3.92 6.29
N VAL A 221 4.45 5.21 6.16
CA VAL A 221 4.25 5.86 4.87
C VAL A 221 5.35 6.90 4.69
N PHE A 222 6.03 6.84 3.54
CA PHE A 222 7.18 7.70 3.27
C PHE A 222 7.20 8.20 1.82
N LEU A 223 7.88 9.32 1.61
CA LEU A 223 8.14 9.88 0.29
C LEU A 223 9.47 9.36 -0.24
N SER A 224 9.52 9.03 -1.52
CA SER A 224 10.76 8.72 -2.22
C SER A 224 10.75 9.31 -3.63
N GLN A 225 11.90 9.29 -4.29
CA GLN A 225 11.95 9.43 -5.72
C GLN A 225 11.27 8.20 -6.38
N PRO A 226 10.93 8.30 -7.67
CA PRO A 226 10.44 7.14 -8.41
C PRO A 226 11.37 5.92 -8.31
N TRP A 227 12.68 6.12 -8.40
CA TRP A 227 13.71 5.11 -8.13
C TRP A 227 14.09 5.18 -6.65
N TRP A 228 13.22 4.62 -5.81
CA TRP A 228 13.30 4.68 -4.35
C TRP A 228 14.61 4.10 -3.79
N GLU A 229 15.24 3.18 -4.51
CA GLU A 229 16.52 2.56 -4.14
C GLU A 229 17.65 3.59 -4.04
N LYS A 230 17.53 4.74 -4.71
CA LYS A 230 18.50 5.81 -4.64
C LYS A 230 18.40 6.67 -3.38
N ASP A 231 17.32 6.53 -2.65
CA ASP A 231 17.02 7.33 -1.45
C ASP A 231 17.36 6.56 -0.15
N GLN A 232 18.07 5.43 -0.25
CA GLN A 232 18.42 4.57 0.88
C GLN A 232 19.68 5.01 1.61
#